data_ff1755ca9212854781cfba317f788550
#
_entry.id   ff1755ca9212854781cfba317f788550
#
_cell.length_a   1.000
_cell.length_b   1.000
_cell.length_c   1.000
_cell.angle_alpha   90.00
_cell.angle_beta   90.00
_cell.angle_gamma   90.00
#
_symmetry.space_group_name_H-M   'P 1'
#
loop_
_entity.id
_entity.type
_entity.pdbx_description
1 polymer ?
#
loop_
_entity_poly.entity_id
_entity_poly.type
_entity_poly.pdbx_seq_one_letter_code
_entity_poly.pdbx_strand_id
1 'polypeptide(L)'
;MKKAIFNRETLKIELHFDKADYIALTDAERAKIKSAFLWSRGGGCWVSRAKEPNLLEAKHIAANLGFDGITKEGERLTFAEQVEREKERAERRADRYDAHADRAAERAAELQRPMNDHHGDIAFFTQPYINSGAGRAFQRYRDRVYASFERGFD
;
A
#
# COMPACT_ATOMS: atom_id res chain seq x y z
N MET A 1 -6.93 -13.81 -24.04
CA MET A 1 -7.96 -13.03 -24.78
C MET A 1 -7.82 -11.57 -24.41
N LYS A 2 -7.59 -10.66 -25.37
CA LYS A 2 -7.42 -9.23 -25.10
C LYS A 2 -8.76 -8.51 -25.19
N LYS A 3 -9.16 -7.78 -24.15
CA LYS A 3 -10.43 -7.02 -24.12
C LYS A 3 -10.19 -5.65 -23.44
N ALA A 4 -10.62 -4.58 -24.06
CA ALA A 4 -10.65 -3.25 -23.48
C ALA A 4 -12.10 -2.85 -23.17
N ILE A 5 -12.37 -2.43 -21.95
CA ILE A 5 -13.69 -2.09 -21.45
C ILE A 5 -13.68 -0.65 -20.96
N PHE A 6 -14.66 0.15 -21.39
CA PHE A 6 -14.98 1.39 -20.72
C PHE A 6 -16.05 1.11 -19.65
N ASN A 7 -15.62 1.07 -18.40
CA ASN A 7 -16.49 0.89 -17.27
C ASN A 7 -17.22 2.20 -16.96
N ARG A 8 -18.55 2.21 -17.19
CA ARG A 8 -19.40 3.40 -17.02
C ARG A 8 -19.64 3.81 -15.57
N GLU A 9 -19.48 2.89 -14.63
CA GLU A 9 -19.61 3.19 -13.19
C GLU A 9 -18.41 3.97 -12.67
N THR A 10 -17.19 3.56 -13.09
CA THR A 10 -15.93 4.16 -12.64
C THR A 10 -15.44 5.27 -13.56
N LEU A 11 -16.03 5.38 -14.76
CA LEU A 11 -15.62 6.27 -15.86
C LEU A 11 -14.17 6.03 -16.31
N LYS A 12 -13.71 4.78 -16.23
CA LYS A 12 -12.33 4.37 -16.54
C LYS A 12 -12.27 3.32 -17.63
N ILE A 13 -11.12 3.22 -18.29
CA ILE A 13 -10.82 2.12 -19.22
C ILE A 13 -10.11 1.01 -18.45
N GLU A 14 -10.56 -0.21 -18.64
CA GLU A 14 -9.98 -1.43 -18.10
C GLU A 14 -9.42 -2.28 -19.26
N LEU A 15 -8.15 -2.71 -19.11
CA LEU A 15 -7.53 -3.62 -20.05
C LEU A 15 -7.44 -5.01 -19.43
N HIS A 16 -8.12 -5.97 -20.01
CA HIS A 16 -8.12 -7.37 -19.62
C HIS A 16 -7.30 -8.18 -20.62
N PHE A 17 -6.23 -8.79 -20.16
CA PHE A 17 -5.40 -9.71 -20.95
C PHE A 17 -4.55 -10.58 -20.02
N ASP A 18 -4.14 -11.74 -20.52
CA ASP A 18 -3.45 -12.73 -19.73
C ASP A 18 -1.99 -12.32 -19.43
N LYS A 19 -1.41 -12.94 -18.40
CA LYS A 19 0.00 -12.72 -18.05
C LYS A 19 0.95 -13.04 -19.20
N ALA A 20 0.63 -14.05 -20.02
CA ALA A 20 1.40 -14.42 -21.20
C ALA A 20 1.41 -13.29 -22.25
N ASP A 21 0.24 -12.67 -22.51
CA ASP A 21 0.12 -11.52 -23.40
C ASP A 21 0.94 -10.32 -22.89
N TYR A 22 0.96 -10.10 -21.57
CA TYR A 22 1.75 -9.03 -20.96
C TYR A 22 3.27 -9.26 -21.08
N ILE A 23 3.71 -10.51 -20.92
CA ILE A 23 5.13 -10.88 -21.08
C ILE A 23 5.58 -10.75 -22.54
N ALA A 24 4.69 -11.00 -23.49
CA ALA A 24 4.98 -10.87 -24.92
C ALA A 24 5.13 -9.41 -25.39
N LEU A 25 4.69 -8.42 -24.59
CA LEU A 25 4.86 -7.00 -24.91
C LEU A 25 6.33 -6.57 -24.81
N THR A 26 6.72 -5.63 -25.63
CA THR A 26 8.01 -4.97 -25.55
C THR A 26 8.14 -4.13 -24.27
N ASP A 27 9.36 -3.81 -23.86
CA ASP A 27 9.57 -2.96 -22.68
C ASP A 27 8.98 -1.55 -22.87
N ALA A 28 9.01 -1.03 -24.09
CA ALA A 28 8.39 0.27 -24.43
C ALA A 28 6.86 0.23 -24.27
N GLU A 29 6.20 -0.85 -24.70
CA GLU A 29 4.75 -1.03 -24.53
C GLU A 29 4.38 -1.21 -23.06
N ARG A 30 5.14 -1.99 -22.29
CA ARG A 30 4.95 -2.13 -20.84
C ARG A 30 5.12 -0.81 -20.11
N ALA A 31 6.09 0.02 -20.52
CA ALA A 31 6.29 1.36 -19.95
C ALA A 31 5.07 2.26 -20.24
N LYS A 32 4.53 2.25 -21.47
CA LYS A 32 3.31 2.98 -21.84
C LYS A 32 2.09 2.53 -21.02
N ILE A 33 1.91 1.21 -20.81
CA ILE A 33 0.84 0.72 -19.93
C ILE A 33 1.01 1.28 -18.53
N LYS A 34 2.20 1.18 -17.92
CA LYS A 34 2.46 1.64 -16.56
C LYS A 34 2.33 3.16 -16.40
N SER A 35 2.54 3.97 -17.45
CA SER A 35 2.34 5.42 -17.39
C SER A 35 0.86 5.79 -17.25
N ALA A 36 -0.02 5.19 -18.04
CA ALA A 36 -1.43 5.56 -18.11
C ALA A 36 -2.38 4.65 -17.31
N PHE A 37 -1.92 3.46 -16.89
CA PHE A 37 -2.73 2.47 -16.19
C PHE A 37 -2.09 2.04 -14.86
N LEU A 38 -2.93 1.53 -13.95
CA LEU A 38 -2.57 0.89 -12.70
C LEU A 38 -3.10 -0.54 -12.69
N TRP A 39 -2.30 -1.47 -12.18
CA TRP A 39 -2.77 -2.83 -11.98
C TRP A 39 -3.75 -2.92 -10.81
N SER A 40 -4.95 -3.38 -11.06
CA SER A 40 -5.99 -3.66 -10.06
C SER A 40 -5.91 -5.13 -9.66
N ARG A 41 -5.42 -5.41 -8.44
CA ARG A 41 -5.33 -6.79 -7.92
C ARG A 41 -6.72 -7.42 -7.74
N GLY A 42 -7.70 -6.64 -7.29
CA GLY A 42 -9.07 -7.12 -7.07
C GLY A 42 -9.84 -7.36 -8.36
N GLY A 43 -9.56 -6.58 -9.42
CA GLY A 43 -10.19 -6.73 -10.73
C GLY A 43 -9.41 -7.61 -11.72
N GLY A 44 -8.16 -7.98 -11.41
CA GLY A 44 -7.31 -8.75 -12.31
C GLY A 44 -7.05 -8.06 -13.66
N CYS A 45 -7.08 -6.74 -13.70
CA CYS A 45 -7.01 -5.94 -14.93
C CYS A 45 -6.18 -4.66 -14.73
N TRP A 46 -5.78 -4.04 -15.83
CA TRP A 46 -5.16 -2.73 -15.83
C TRP A 46 -6.22 -1.64 -15.96
N VAL A 47 -6.29 -0.71 -15.00
CA VAL A 47 -7.29 0.35 -14.91
C VAL A 47 -6.64 1.71 -15.20
N SER A 48 -7.24 2.52 -16.09
CA SER A 48 -6.71 3.83 -16.44
C SER A 48 -6.56 4.73 -15.21
N ARG A 49 -5.43 5.45 -15.10
CA ARG A 49 -5.21 6.48 -14.05
C ARG A 49 -6.21 7.62 -14.20
N ALA A 50 -6.36 8.12 -15.42
CA ALA A 50 -7.36 9.11 -15.77
C ALA A 50 -8.77 8.50 -15.80
N LYS A 51 -9.79 9.36 -15.64
CA LYS A 51 -11.21 9.06 -15.86
C LYS A 51 -11.78 10.03 -16.91
N GLU A 52 -12.95 9.72 -17.45
CA GLU A 52 -13.62 10.65 -18.36
C GLU A 52 -13.74 12.06 -17.73
N PRO A 53 -13.47 13.15 -18.47
CA PRO A 53 -13.24 13.22 -19.94
C PRO A 53 -11.80 12.95 -20.40
N ASN A 54 -10.82 12.77 -19.53
CA ASN A 54 -9.37 12.75 -19.82
C ASN A 54 -8.84 11.37 -20.21
N LEU A 55 -9.57 10.62 -21.04
CA LEU A 55 -9.21 9.24 -21.41
C LEU A 55 -8.45 9.11 -22.73
N LEU A 56 -8.04 10.21 -23.37
CA LEU A 56 -7.47 10.20 -24.71
C LEU A 56 -6.21 9.33 -24.77
N GLU A 57 -5.27 9.52 -23.85
CA GLU A 57 -4.03 8.74 -23.79
C GLU A 57 -4.30 7.24 -23.58
N ALA A 58 -5.19 6.90 -22.64
CA ALA A 58 -5.56 5.51 -22.39
C ALA A 58 -6.19 4.84 -23.61
N LYS A 59 -7.01 5.56 -24.38
CA LYS A 59 -7.60 5.07 -25.64
C LYS A 59 -6.53 4.85 -26.71
N HIS A 60 -5.59 5.77 -26.86
CA HIS A 60 -4.48 5.63 -27.80
C HIS A 60 -3.59 4.42 -27.47
N ILE A 61 -3.27 4.21 -26.19
CA ILE A 61 -2.47 3.06 -25.76
C ILE A 61 -3.23 1.77 -26.03
N ALA A 62 -4.52 1.69 -25.71
CA ALA A 62 -5.33 0.51 -25.99
C ALA A 62 -5.35 0.19 -27.49
N ALA A 63 -5.54 1.18 -28.36
CA ALA A 63 -5.53 1.00 -29.81
C ALA A 63 -4.15 0.50 -30.31
N ASN A 64 -3.06 1.10 -29.84
CA ASN A 64 -1.69 0.71 -30.23
C ASN A 64 -1.29 -0.69 -29.78
N LEU A 65 -1.92 -1.22 -28.73
CA LEU A 65 -1.69 -2.57 -28.21
C LEU A 65 -2.54 -3.64 -28.89
N GLY A 66 -3.31 -3.27 -29.93
CA GLY A 66 -4.14 -4.19 -30.72
C GLY A 66 -5.40 -4.66 -30.00
N PHE A 67 -5.98 -3.81 -29.14
CA PHE A 67 -7.32 -4.04 -28.61
C PHE A 67 -8.35 -3.60 -29.67
N ASP A 68 -9.15 -4.53 -30.16
CA ASP A 68 -10.17 -4.31 -31.21
C ASP A 68 -11.40 -3.57 -30.64
N GLY A 69 -11.21 -2.26 -30.38
CA GLY A 69 -12.26 -1.41 -29.86
C GLY A 69 -12.41 -1.47 -28.33
N ILE A 70 -13.15 -0.50 -27.82
CA ILE A 70 -13.45 -0.39 -26.38
C ILE A 70 -14.94 -0.62 -26.20
N THR A 71 -15.30 -1.75 -25.55
CA THR A 71 -16.68 -2.05 -25.23
C THR A 71 -17.12 -1.23 -24.02
N LYS A 72 -18.37 -0.75 -24.02
CA LYS A 72 -18.95 -0.01 -22.88
C LYS A 72 -19.71 -1.00 -22.00
N GLU A 73 -19.36 -1.08 -20.73
CA GLU A 73 -20.02 -1.95 -19.73
C GLU A 73 -20.44 -1.17 -18.50
N GLY A 74 -21.45 -1.68 -17.79
CA GLY A 74 -22.04 -1.07 -16.60
C GLY A 74 -22.98 0.10 -16.89
N GLU A 75 -23.61 0.60 -15.86
CA GLU A 75 -24.46 1.78 -15.88
C GLU A 75 -23.73 2.99 -15.29
N ARG A 76 -24.07 4.17 -15.79
CA ARG A 76 -23.52 5.39 -15.21
C ARG A 76 -24.20 5.67 -13.88
N LEU A 77 -23.42 5.71 -12.82
CA LEU A 77 -23.92 6.09 -11.50
C LEU A 77 -24.50 7.49 -11.50
N THR A 78 -25.59 7.70 -10.81
CA THR A 78 -26.11 9.01 -10.49
C THR A 78 -25.13 9.80 -9.63
N PHE A 79 -25.28 11.11 -9.55
CA PHE A 79 -24.42 11.93 -8.69
C PHE A 79 -24.50 11.50 -7.21
N ALA A 80 -25.71 11.18 -6.72
CA ALA A 80 -25.90 10.72 -5.36
C ALA A 80 -25.15 9.42 -5.07
N GLU A 81 -25.24 8.42 -5.96
CA GLU A 81 -24.52 7.16 -5.84
C GLU A 81 -23.01 7.33 -5.92
N GLN A 82 -22.52 8.28 -6.74
CA GLN A 82 -21.10 8.59 -6.80
C GLN A 82 -20.58 9.16 -5.47
N VAL A 83 -21.31 10.10 -4.89
CA VAL A 83 -20.98 10.70 -3.60
C VAL A 83 -20.99 9.65 -2.49
N GLU A 84 -22.00 8.79 -2.43
CA GLU A 84 -22.07 7.74 -1.41
C GLU A 84 -20.91 6.74 -1.56
N ARG A 85 -20.58 6.34 -2.78
CA ARG A 85 -19.45 5.45 -3.05
C ARG A 85 -18.09 6.10 -2.71
N GLU A 86 -17.95 7.40 -2.89
CA GLU A 86 -16.75 8.14 -2.48
C GLU A 86 -16.64 8.20 -0.93
N LYS A 87 -17.76 8.44 -0.25
CA LYS A 87 -17.85 8.43 1.21
C LYS A 87 -17.46 7.07 1.79
N GLU A 88 -18.05 5.97 1.31
CA GLU A 88 -17.68 4.62 1.73
C GLU A 88 -16.21 4.28 1.50
N ARG A 89 -15.61 4.79 0.41
CA ARG A 89 -14.18 4.60 0.16
C ARG A 89 -13.32 5.41 1.13
N ALA A 90 -13.77 6.61 1.49
CA ALA A 90 -13.08 7.45 2.47
C ALA A 90 -13.13 6.80 3.86
N GLU A 91 -14.30 6.30 4.29
CA GLU A 91 -14.49 5.59 5.55
C GLU A 91 -13.59 4.33 5.62
N ARG A 92 -13.66 3.45 4.62
CA ARG A 92 -12.77 2.27 4.56
C ARG A 92 -11.28 2.61 4.55
N ARG A 93 -10.92 3.79 4.06
CA ARG A 93 -9.53 4.27 4.11
C ARG A 93 -9.18 4.73 5.52
N ALA A 94 -10.08 5.47 6.19
CA ALA A 94 -9.90 5.90 7.57
C ALA A 94 -9.74 4.69 8.49
N ASP A 95 -10.66 3.73 8.46
CA ASP A 95 -10.59 2.49 9.26
C ASP A 95 -9.25 1.76 9.09
N ARG A 96 -8.74 1.72 7.86
CA ARG A 96 -7.44 1.09 7.59
C ARG A 96 -6.28 1.86 8.20
N TYR A 97 -6.31 3.19 8.19
CA TYR A 97 -5.29 4.01 8.83
C TYR A 97 -5.35 3.89 10.35
N ASP A 98 -6.56 3.86 10.93
CA ASP A 98 -6.75 3.66 12.37
C ASP A 98 -6.18 2.30 12.79
N ALA A 99 -6.53 1.22 12.07
CA ALA A 99 -5.95 -0.10 12.32
C ALA A 99 -4.42 -0.18 12.11
N HIS A 100 -3.83 0.68 11.28
CA HIS A 100 -2.38 0.81 11.17
C HIS A 100 -1.77 1.55 12.36
N ALA A 101 -2.43 2.63 12.81
CA ALA A 101 -2.01 3.41 13.97
C ALA A 101 -2.04 2.55 15.25
N ASP A 102 -3.12 1.79 15.47
CA ASP A 102 -3.25 0.89 16.61
C ASP A 102 -2.11 -0.15 16.64
N ARG A 103 -1.84 -0.81 15.51
CA ARG A 103 -0.73 -1.77 15.42
C ARG A 103 0.64 -1.15 15.61
N ALA A 104 0.83 0.10 15.20
CA ALA A 104 2.07 0.82 15.44
C ALA A 104 2.22 1.16 16.92
N ALA A 105 1.15 1.63 17.58
CA ALA A 105 1.13 1.91 19.01
C ALA A 105 1.39 0.65 19.85
N GLU A 106 0.75 -0.47 19.54
CA GLU A 106 1.00 -1.77 20.19
C GLU A 106 2.48 -2.19 20.07
N ARG A 107 3.05 -2.10 18.86
CA ARG A 107 4.46 -2.43 18.62
C ARG A 107 5.40 -1.51 19.40
N ALA A 108 5.12 -0.20 19.44
CA ALA A 108 5.90 0.75 20.22
C ALA A 108 5.85 0.41 21.71
N ALA A 109 4.68 0.11 22.25
CA ALA A 109 4.50 -0.29 23.64
C ALA A 109 5.28 -1.58 23.97
N GLU A 110 5.26 -2.60 23.09
CA GLU A 110 6.04 -3.82 23.25
C GLU A 110 7.55 -3.55 23.26
N LEU A 111 8.04 -2.69 22.38
CA LEU A 111 9.46 -2.34 22.29
C LEU A 111 9.93 -1.52 23.49
N GLN A 112 9.06 -0.69 24.04
CA GLN A 112 9.35 0.14 25.21
C GLN A 112 9.19 -0.61 26.54
N ARG A 113 8.39 -1.68 26.57
CA ARG A 113 8.09 -2.43 27.79
C ARG A 113 9.33 -2.83 28.61
N PRO A 114 10.41 -3.40 28.01
CA PRO A 114 11.58 -3.78 28.79
C PRO A 114 12.24 -2.61 29.55
N MET A 115 12.19 -1.40 29.00
CA MET A 115 12.67 -0.19 29.69
C MET A 115 11.71 0.22 30.80
N ASN A 116 10.40 0.19 30.53
CA ASN A 116 9.36 0.55 31.49
C ASN A 116 9.34 -0.41 32.69
N ASP A 117 9.66 -1.70 32.49
CA ASP A 117 9.76 -2.70 33.56
C ASP A 117 10.89 -2.39 34.56
N HIS A 118 11.90 -1.60 34.14
CA HIS A 118 12.96 -1.08 35.00
C HIS A 118 12.68 0.32 35.56
N HIS A 119 11.46 0.83 35.42
CA HIS A 119 11.10 2.14 35.96
C HIS A 119 11.28 2.18 37.49
N GLY A 120 12.10 3.12 37.97
CA GLY A 120 12.46 3.23 39.38
C GLY A 120 13.65 2.36 39.84
N ASP A 121 14.18 1.49 39.00
CA ASP A 121 15.39 0.71 39.28
C ASP A 121 16.64 1.55 39.03
N ILE A 122 17.02 2.34 40.04
CA ILE A 122 18.20 3.21 39.97
C ILE A 122 19.46 2.37 39.65
N ALA A 123 19.59 1.17 40.20
CA ALA A 123 20.75 0.31 40.02
C ALA A 123 20.90 -0.11 38.52
N PHE A 124 19.81 -0.40 37.85
CA PHE A 124 19.81 -0.70 36.41
C PHE A 124 20.41 0.45 35.61
N PHE A 125 20.06 1.69 35.91
CA PHE A 125 20.49 2.87 35.15
C PHE A 125 21.89 3.36 35.51
N THR A 126 22.30 3.24 36.77
CA THR A 126 23.53 3.87 37.31
C THR A 126 24.67 2.91 37.57
N GLN A 127 24.44 1.59 37.54
CA GLN A 127 25.49 0.62 37.82
C GLN A 127 26.69 0.77 36.86
N PRO A 128 27.91 0.98 37.39
CA PRO A 128 29.08 1.14 36.55
C PRO A 128 29.46 -0.18 35.85
N TYR A 129 30.19 -0.05 34.76
CA TYR A 129 30.70 -1.22 34.05
C TYR A 129 31.67 -2.01 34.95
N ILE A 130 31.43 -3.30 35.12
CA ILE A 130 32.30 -4.21 35.86
C ILE A 130 32.92 -5.21 34.85
N ASN A 131 34.26 -5.23 34.77
CA ASN A 131 34.98 -6.11 33.88
C ASN A 131 35.03 -7.55 34.38
N SER A 132 33.89 -8.18 34.56
CA SER A 132 33.72 -9.60 34.89
C SER A 132 32.78 -10.27 33.87
N GLY A 133 32.67 -11.58 33.89
CA GLY A 133 31.74 -12.30 33.02
C GLY A 133 30.30 -11.86 33.26
N ALA A 134 29.88 -11.71 34.51
CA ALA A 134 28.56 -11.26 34.88
C ALA A 134 28.33 -9.78 34.51
N GLY A 135 29.34 -8.91 34.73
CA GLY A 135 29.26 -7.50 34.37
C GLY A 135 29.10 -7.29 32.87
N ARG A 136 29.85 -8.04 32.04
CA ARG A 136 29.68 -8.00 30.58
C ARG A 136 28.29 -8.51 30.12
N ALA A 137 27.75 -9.53 30.80
CA ALA A 137 26.42 -10.03 30.49
C ALA A 137 25.33 -8.99 30.82
N PHE A 138 25.43 -8.34 31.99
CA PHE A 138 24.53 -7.25 32.39
C PHE A 138 24.60 -6.06 31.44
N GLN A 139 25.81 -5.64 31.02
CA GLN A 139 25.97 -4.55 30.06
C GLN A 139 25.28 -4.86 28.74
N ARG A 140 25.49 -6.07 28.16
CA ARG A 140 24.82 -6.50 26.94
C ARG A 140 23.29 -6.54 27.09
N TYR A 141 22.78 -6.91 28.25
CA TYR A 141 21.34 -6.86 28.52
C TYR A 141 20.83 -5.43 28.51
N ARG A 142 21.48 -4.53 29.25
CA ARG A 142 21.15 -3.11 29.32
C ARG A 142 21.17 -2.46 27.93
N ASP A 143 22.20 -2.70 27.14
CA ASP A 143 22.31 -2.18 25.77
C ASP A 143 21.15 -2.65 24.89
N ARG A 144 20.70 -3.90 25.02
CA ARG A 144 19.51 -4.40 24.31
C ARG A 144 18.21 -3.72 24.75
N VAL A 145 18.05 -3.43 26.03
CA VAL A 145 16.89 -2.72 26.56
C VAL A 145 16.86 -1.30 26.00
N TYR A 146 18.00 -0.58 26.01
CA TYR A 146 18.08 0.76 25.40
C TYR A 146 17.79 0.72 23.89
N ALA A 147 18.42 -0.18 23.14
CA ALA A 147 18.18 -0.31 21.71
C ALA A 147 16.74 -0.71 21.38
N SER A 148 16.06 -1.48 22.24
CA SER A 148 14.64 -1.79 22.08
C SER A 148 13.77 -0.56 22.31
N PHE A 149 14.06 0.21 23.35
CA PHE A 149 13.34 1.42 23.70
C PHE A 149 13.44 2.47 22.58
N GLU A 150 14.65 2.71 22.05
CA GLU A 150 14.87 3.65 20.95
C GLU A 150 14.03 3.28 19.70
N ARG A 151 14.02 2.00 19.31
CA ARG A 151 13.20 1.51 18.18
C ARG A 151 11.68 1.66 18.37
N GLY A 152 11.22 1.87 19.60
CA GLY A 152 9.82 2.13 19.89
C GLY A 152 9.37 3.56 19.53
N PHE A 153 10.29 4.43 19.09
CA PHE A 153 9.98 5.80 18.63
C PHE A 153 10.09 5.93 17.09
N ASP A 154 10.63 4.93 16.38
CA ASP A 154 10.72 4.87 14.91
C ASP A 154 9.43 4.27 14.29
#